data_10a06f0d2ed5ce11ec4cded555ff491a
#
_entry.id   10a06f0d2ed5ce11ec4cded555ff491a
#
_cell.length_a   1.000
_cell.length_b   1.000
_cell.length_c   1.000
_cell.angle_alpha   90.00
_cell.angle_beta   90.00
_cell.angle_gamma   90.00
#
_symmetry.space_group_name_H-M   'P 1'
#
loop_
_entity.id
_entity.type
_entity.pdbx_description
1 polymer ?
#
loop_
_entity_poly.entity_id
_entity_poly.type
_entity_poly.pdbx_seq_one_letter_code
_entity_poly.pdbx_strand_id
1 'polypeptide(L)'
;MSDWSATTSTLSAIAGLDMTMPGDITFDSGTSYFGGNLTAYVQNDTIPEARVDDMATRILAGWYFLGQDSPSYPPTNFNAFLPLDEATNEHIDVQDDHHVVAHEVAAASIVMLKNVNGSLPLKKPRTIVLVGSDAGPAHIAGPNEFSDQGGVDGILAMGWGSG
;
A
#
# COMPACT_ATOMS: atom_id res chain seq x y z
N MET A 1 13.08 4.43 -4.05
CA MET A 1 12.03 3.41 -4.26
C MET A 1 10.98 3.97 -5.19
N SER A 2 10.48 3.18 -6.15
CA SER A 2 9.42 3.62 -7.06
C SER A 2 8.06 3.63 -6.37
N ASP A 3 7.11 4.35 -6.95
CA ASP A 3 5.69 4.08 -6.73
C ASP A 3 5.32 2.72 -7.35
N TRP A 4 4.17 2.17 -6.97
CA TRP A 4 3.72 0.85 -7.42
C TRP A 4 3.54 0.80 -8.94
N SER A 5 4.22 -0.13 -9.58
CA SER A 5 4.24 -0.31 -11.05
C SER A 5 4.71 0.90 -11.86
N ALA A 6 5.38 1.87 -11.25
CA ALA A 6 5.83 3.09 -11.93
C ALA A 6 7.16 2.95 -12.67
N THR A 7 7.90 1.87 -12.45
CA THR A 7 9.17 1.62 -13.15
C THR A 7 8.90 1.14 -14.58
N THR A 8 9.53 1.75 -15.56
CA THR A 8 9.31 1.44 -16.98
C THR A 8 10.57 0.93 -17.70
N SER A 9 11.71 0.91 -17.02
CA SER A 9 12.99 0.52 -17.63
C SER A 9 14.03 0.15 -16.59
N THR A 10 14.91 -0.80 -16.92
CA THR A 10 16.12 -1.10 -16.16
C THR A 10 17.08 0.09 -16.08
N LEU A 11 17.06 0.97 -17.06
CA LEU A 11 17.87 2.21 -17.07
C LEU A 11 17.43 3.22 -15.99
N SER A 12 16.29 3.02 -15.35
CA SER A 12 15.88 3.80 -14.18
C SER A 12 16.91 3.72 -13.05
N ALA A 13 17.70 2.65 -12.99
CA ALA A 13 18.84 2.53 -12.06
C ALA A 13 19.87 3.66 -12.26
N ILE A 14 20.22 3.99 -13.50
CA ILE A 14 21.17 5.09 -13.81
C ILE A 14 20.55 6.45 -13.44
N ALA A 15 19.23 6.57 -13.58
CA ALA A 15 18.50 7.79 -13.21
C ALA A 15 18.33 7.98 -11.69
N GLY A 16 18.84 7.06 -10.88
CA GLY A 16 18.86 7.18 -9.42
C GLY A 16 17.82 6.34 -8.67
N LEU A 17 17.07 5.49 -9.35
CA LEU A 17 16.14 4.57 -8.71
C LEU A 17 16.91 3.39 -8.09
N ASP A 18 16.71 3.13 -6.79
CA ASP A 18 17.40 2.06 -6.08
C ASP A 18 16.55 0.79 -5.94
N MET A 19 15.22 0.93 -5.88
CA MET A 19 14.30 -0.19 -5.69
C MET A 19 13.03 0.02 -6.53
N THR A 20 12.64 -1.01 -7.28
CA THR A 20 11.37 -1.03 -8.00
C THR A 20 10.30 -1.78 -7.21
N MET A 21 9.06 -1.27 -7.22
CA MET A 21 7.92 -1.87 -6.56
C MET A 21 6.77 -2.08 -7.57
N PRO A 22 6.08 -3.21 -7.55
CA PRO A 22 6.22 -4.40 -6.67
C PRO A 22 7.46 -5.27 -6.97
N GLY A 23 8.21 -4.99 -8.00
CA GLY A 23 9.34 -5.77 -8.48
C GLY A 23 9.06 -6.38 -9.84
N ASP A 24 7.96 -7.05 -10.02
CA ASP A 24 7.56 -7.62 -11.30
C ASP A 24 7.20 -6.56 -12.33
N ILE A 25 7.57 -6.80 -13.60
CA ILE A 25 7.18 -5.93 -14.73
C ILE A 25 5.68 -6.00 -14.97
N THR A 26 5.16 -7.23 -14.94
CA THR A 26 3.73 -7.51 -14.94
C THR A 26 3.45 -8.36 -13.71
N PHE A 27 2.35 -8.11 -13.03
CA PHE A 27 1.98 -8.80 -11.81
C PHE A 27 2.11 -10.32 -11.97
N ASP A 28 2.79 -10.96 -11.03
CA ASP A 28 3.04 -12.41 -10.98
C ASP A 28 3.77 -12.98 -12.21
N SER A 29 4.51 -12.16 -12.94
CA SER A 29 5.25 -12.60 -14.14
C SER A 29 6.60 -13.25 -13.81
N GLY A 30 7.14 -13.06 -12.62
CA GLY A 30 8.49 -13.49 -12.24
C GLY A 30 9.60 -12.77 -13.01
N THR A 31 9.26 -11.71 -13.76
CA THR A 31 10.23 -10.89 -14.50
C THR A 31 10.31 -9.49 -13.90
N SER A 32 11.53 -8.94 -13.75
CA SER A 32 11.76 -7.65 -13.15
C SER A 32 12.75 -6.82 -13.94
N TYR A 33 12.55 -5.49 -13.94
CA TYR A 33 13.56 -4.57 -14.45
C TYR A 33 14.84 -4.61 -13.62
N PHE A 34 14.75 -4.87 -12.31
CA PHE A 34 15.87 -4.89 -11.38
C PHE A 34 16.23 -6.32 -10.91
N GLY A 35 15.84 -7.32 -11.66
CA GLY A 35 16.24 -8.71 -11.49
C GLY A 35 17.28 -9.13 -12.53
N GLY A 36 16.98 -10.20 -13.28
CA GLY A 36 17.83 -10.71 -14.35
C GLY A 36 18.21 -9.67 -15.41
N ASN A 37 17.31 -8.71 -15.70
CA ASN A 37 17.61 -7.62 -16.63
C ASN A 37 18.71 -6.70 -16.10
N LEU A 38 18.70 -6.34 -14.82
CA LEU A 38 19.75 -5.54 -14.20
C LEU A 38 21.08 -6.29 -14.24
N THR A 39 21.09 -7.58 -13.90
CA THR A 39 22.28 -8.42 -14.00
C THR A 39 22.87 -8.44 -15.41
N ALA A 40 22.03 -8.60 -16.43
CA ALA A 40 22.46 -8.58 -17.83
C ALA A 40 23.05 -7.22 -18.25
N TYR A 41 22.49 -6.12 -17.75
CA TYR A 41 22.97 -4.76 -18.04
C TYR A 41 24.30 -4.45 -17.34
N VAL A 42 24.55 -5.05 -16.19
CA VAL A 42 25.89 -4.99 -15.54
C VAL A 42 26.90 -5.82 -16.31
N GLN A 43 26.54 -7.05 -16.71
CA GLN A 43 27.43 -7.94 -17.43
C GLN A 43 27.85 -7.44 -18.80
N ASN A 44 27.03 -6.60 -19.44
CA ASN A 44 27.35 -5.98 -20.74
C ASN A 44 27.83 -4.51 -20.62
N ASP A 45 28.23 -4.08 -19.42
CA ASP A 45 28.75 -2.75 -19.12
C ASP A 45 27.77 -1.58 -19.40
N THR A 46 26.46 -1.84 -19.57
CA THR A 46 25.46 -0.80 -19.76
C THR A 46 25.20 -0.04 -18.46
N ILE A 47 25.18 -0.76 -17.33
CA ILE A 47 25.07 -0.19 -15.98
C ILE A 47 26.34 -0.53 -15.22
N PRO A 48 27.07 0.44 -14.67
CA PRO A 48 28.24 0.19 -13.87
C PRO A 48 27.90 -0.61 -12.60
N GLU A 49 28.68 -1.64 -12.25
CA GLU A 49 28.53 -2.42 -11.02
C GLU A 49 28.52 -1.49 -9.78
N ALA A 50 29.37 -0.47 -9.77
CA ALA A 50 29.40 0.52 -8.69
C ALA A 50 28.05 1.22 -8.45
N ARG A 51 27.19 1.30 -9.48
CA ARG A 51 25.82 1.84 -9.28
C ARG A 51 24.95 0.84 -8.52
N VAL A 52 25.11 -0.44 -8.76
CA VAL A 52 24.39 -1.49 -8.02
C VAL A 52 24.86 -1.55 -6.58
N ASP A 53 26.15 -1.37 -6.33
CA ASP A 53 26.70 -1.26 -4.97
C ASP A 53 26.12 -0.04 -4.21
N ASP A 54 25.98 1.10 -4.88
CA ASP A 54 25.34 2.29 -4.31
C ASP A 54 23.85 2.04 -4.00
N MET A 55 23.11 1.37 -4.91
CA MET A 55 21.72 0.96 -4.67
C MET A 55 21.60 0.08 -3.42
N ALA A 56 22.41 -0.97 -3.35
CA ALA A 56 22.42 -1.89 -2.21
C ALA A 56 22.79 -1.17 -0.91
N THR A 57 23.77 -0.27 -0.96
CA THR A 57 24.21 0.53 0.20
C THR A 57 23.07 1.38 0.74
N ARG A 58 22.32 2.05 -0.14
CA ARG A 58 21.17 2.90 0.28
C ARG A 58 20.04 2.07 0.91
N ILE A 59 19.73 0.93 0.34
CA ILE A 59 18.70 0.02 0.87
C ILE A 59 19.14 -0.52 2.23
N LEU A 60 20.38 -1.01 2.34
CA LEU A 60 20.92 -1.56 3.58
C LEU A 60 21.07 -0.49 4.67
N ALA A 61 21.40 0.75 4.30
CA ALA A 61 21.45 1.84 5.25
C ALA A 61 20.10 2.06 5.96
N GLY A 62 18.99 2.01 5.21
CA GLY A 62 17.65 2.07 5.78
C GLY A 62 17.34 0.87 6.69
N TRP A 63 17.72 -0.32 6.25
CA TRP A 63 17.52 -1.56 6.99
C TRP A 63 18.27 -1.56 8.34
N TYR A 64 19.54 -1.17 8.33
CA TYR A 64 20.33 -1.02 9.57
C TYR A 64 19.84 0.12 10.44
N PHE A 65 19.43 1.25 9.85
CA PHE A 65 18.88 2.38 10.60
C PHE A 65 17.63 1.99 11.40
N LEU A 66 16.82 1.08 10.87
CA LEU A 66 15.63 0.57 11.54
C LEU A 66 15.92 -0.60 12.50
N GLY A 67 17.17 -1.04 12.61
CA GLY A 67 17.57 -2.14 13.49
C GLY A 67 17.04 -3.50 13.06
N GLN A 68 16.77 -3.68 11.75
CA GLN A 68 16.21 -4.93 11.22
C GLN A 68 17.22 -6.10 11.26
N ASP A 69 18.50 -5.82 11.50
CA ASP A 69 19.55 -6.79 11.76
C ASP A 69 19.55 -7.32 13.20
N SER A 70 18.77 -6.72 14.08
CA SER A 70 18.68 -7.12 15.47
C SER A 70 17.92 -8.44 15.63
N PRO A 71 18.44 -9.39 16.45
CA PRO A 71 17.70 -10.59 16.81
C PRO A 71 16.35 -10.33 17.51
N SER A 72 16.15 -9.11 18.04
CA SER A 72 14.89 -8.68 18.66
C SER A 72 13.90 -8.06 17.67
N TYR A 73 14.29 -7.86 16.42
CA TYR A 73 13.35 -7.38 15.39
C TYR A 73 12.28 -8.43 15.15
N PRO A 74 11.00 -8.08 15.17
CA PRO A 74 9.93 -9.06 15.04
C PRO A 74 9.96 -9.74 13.65
N PRO A 75 9.67 -11.03 13.56
CA PRO A 75 9.53 -11.70 12.27
C PRO A 75 8.31 -11.14 11.51
N THR A 76 8.32 -11.32 10.21
CA THR A 76 7.13 -11.06 9.38
C THR A 76 6.03 -12.05 9.76
N ASN A 77 4.86 -11.54 10.07
CA ASN A 77 3.71 -12.31 10.55
C ASN A 77 2.45 -12.11 9.69
N PHE A 78 2.63 -11.67 8.47
CA PHE A 78 1.54 -11.48 7.51
C PHE A 78 2.00 -11.72 6.07
N ASN A 79 1.04 -12.10 5.22
CA ASN A 79 1.21 -12.18 3.78
C ASN A 79 0.01 -11.51 3.11
N ALA A 80 0.20 -10.28 2.63
CA ALA A 80 -0.88 -9.49 2.04
C ALA A 80 -1.44 -10.10 0.73
N PHE A 81 -0.64 -10.91 0.03
CA PHE A 81 -1.08 -11.59 -1.20
C PHE A 81 -1.89 -12.87 -0.92
N LEU A 82 -1.74 -13.44 0.26
CA LEU A 82 -2.46 -14.63 0.69
C LEU A 82 -3.10 -14.38 2.08
N PRO A 83 -4.07 -13.47 2.18
CA PRO A 83 -4.62 -13.04 3.48
C PRO A 83 -5.36 -14.16 4.23
N LEU A 84 -5.72 -15.23 3.55
CA LEU A 84 -6.36 -16.41 4.15
C LEU A 84 -5.35 -17.52 4.51
N ASP A 85 -4.06 -17.29 4.34
CA ASP A 85 -3.02 -18.21 4.78
C ASP A 85 -2.79 -18.07 6.29
N GLU A 86 -3.53 -18.84 7.07
CA GLU A 86 -3.45 -18.86 8.53
C GLU A 86 -2.07 -19.29 9.07
N ALA A 87 -1.24 -19.93 8.23
CA ALA A 87 0.10 -20.32 8.63
C ALA A 87 1.06 -19.13 8.73
N THR A 88 0.82 -18.10 7.93
CA THR A 88 1.66 -16.89 7.89
C THR A 88 0.98 -15.72 8.62
N ASN A 89 -0.34 -15.57 8.44
CA ASN A 89 -1.06 -14.42 8.97
C ASN A 89 -1.53 -14.68 10.42
N GLU A 90 -0.86 -14.07 11.37
CA GLU A 90 -1.19 -14.19 12.80
C GLU A 90 -2.40 -13.32 13.21
N HIS A 91 -2.90 -12.45 12.32
CA HIS A 91 -4.05 -11.56 12.54
C HIS A 91 -3.97 -10.78 13.87
N ILE A 92 -2.79 -10.27 14.16
CA ILE A 92 -2.56 -9.48 15.38
C ILE A 92 -3.37 -8.19 15.29
N ASP A 93 -4.25 -7.97 16.26
CA ASP A 93 -4.99 -6.72 16.36
C ASP A 93 -4.06 -5.60 16.84
N VAL A 94 -3.77 -4.67 15.94
CA VAL A 94 -2.97 -3.47 16.18
C VAL A 94 -3.81 -2.19 16.04
N GLN A 95 -5.14 -2.31 15.98
CA GLN A 95 -6.03 -1.19 15.72
C GLN A 95 -6.15 -0.25 16.92
N ASP A 96 -6.10 -0.79 18.14
CA ASP A 96 -6.26 0.00 19.37
C ASP A 96 -7.38 1.04 19.24
N ASP A 97 -7.20 2.25 19.71
CA ASP A 97 -8.15 3.37 19.58
C ASP A 97 -7.94 4.21 18.31
N HIS A 98 -7.27 3.69 17.28
CA HIS A 98 -7.00 4.41 16.04
C HIS A 98 -8.28 4.87 15.33
N HIS A 99 -9.40 4.19 15.52
CA HIS A 99 -10.72 4.59 15.00
C HIS A 99 -11.16 5.97 15.50
N VAL A 100 -10.74 6.36 16.71
CA VAL A 100 -11.02 7.71 17.27
C VAL A 100 -10.30 8.77 16.46
N VAL A 101 -9.00 8.54 16.20
CA VAL A 101 -8.20 9.47 15.40
C VAL A 101 -8.69 9.48 13.95
N ALA A 102 -9.02 8.33 13.37
CA ALA A 102 -9.57 8.23 12.02
C ALA A 102 -10.88 9.04 11.88
N HIS A 103 -11.78 8.95 12.87
CA HIS A 103 -13.00 9.72 12.90
C HIS A 103 -12.73 11.23 12.99
N GLU A 104 -11.81 11.66 13.86
CA GLU A 104 -11.43 13.06 14.02
C GLU A 104 -10.83 13.63 12.71
N VAL A 105 -9.89 12.90 12.10
CA VAL A 105 -9.27 13.28 10.83
C VAL A 105 -10.33 13.35 9.72
N ALA A 106 -11.19 12.37 9.60
CA ALA A 106 -12.26 12.36 8.61
C ALA A 106 -13.19 13.57 8.78
N ALA A 107 -13.61 13.89 10.00
CA ALA A 107 -14.45 15.04 10.29
C ALA A 107 -13.75 16.38 9.97
N ALA A 108 -12.47 16.50 10.32
CA ALA A 108 -11.67 17.70 10.08
C ALA A 108 -11.30 17.91 8.60
N SER A 109 -11.17 16.83 7.84
CA SER A 109 -10.80 16.90 6.41
C SER A 109 -11.96 17.32 5.50
N ILE A 110 -13.20 17.26 5.97
CA ILE A 110 -14.37 17.64 5.16
C ILE A 110 -14.50 19.16 5.10
N VAL A 111 -14.34 19.71 3.90
CA VAL A 111 -14.46 21.14 3.65
C VAL A 111 -15.89 21.48 3.19
N MET A 112 -16.58 22.33 3.96
CA MET A 112 -17.91 22.79 3.60
C MET A 112 -17.82 23.99 2.66
N LEU A 113 -18.00 23.77 1.36
CA LEU A 113 -17.89 24.80 0.33
C LEU A 113 -19.13 25.70 0.25
N LYS A 114 -20.29 25.23 0.67
CA LYS A 114 -21.55 25.98 0.61
C LYS A 114 -22.52 25.54 1.70
N ASN A 115 -23.07 26.49 2.45
CA ASN A 115 -24.08 26.25 3.46
C ASN A 115 -25.17 27.31 3.35
N VAL A 116 -26.20 27.05 2.56
CA VAL A 116 -27.30 27.98 2.32
C VAL A 116 -28.31 27.88 3.44
N ASN A 117 -28.68 29.02 3.99
CA ASN A 117 -29.65 29.16 5.08
C ASN A 117 -29.29 28.39 6.37
N GLY A 118 -27.99 28.07 6.57
CA GLY A 118 -27.55 27.33 7.75
C GLY A 118 -28.14 25.94 7.83
N SER A 119 -28.19 25.23 6.71
CA SER A 119 -28.66 23.83 6.65
C SER A 119 -27.84 22.90 7.52
N LEU A 120 -26.56 23.22 7.73
CA LEU A 120 -25.66 22.55 8.64
C LEU A 120 -25.23 23.50 9.78
N PRO A 121 -24.99 22.99 10.99
CA PRO A 121 -25.17 21.60 11.44
C PRO A 121 -26.66 21.21 11.55
N LEU A 122 -26.90 19.90 11.38
CA LEU A 122 -28.27 19.37 11.49
C LEU A 122 -28.83 19.58 12.90
N LYS A 123 -30.06 20.14 12.98
CA LYS A 123 -30.73 20.45 14.25
C LYS A 123 -31.73 19.36 14.63
N LYS A 124 -31.25 18.19 15.07
CA LYS A 124 -32.03 17.04 15.55
C LYS A 124 -33.11 16.59 14.54
N PRO A 125 -32.75 16.17 13.34
CA PRO A 125 -33.72 15.66 12.38
C PRO A 125 -34.43 14.41 12.96
N ARG A 126 -35.70 14.23 12.66
CA ARG A 126 -36.48 13.05 13.09
C ARG A 126 -36.13 11.83 12.24
N THR A 127 -35.77 12.07 11.03
CA THR A 127 -35.45 11.01 10.06
C THR A 127 -34.26 11.45 9.24
N ILE A 128 -33.32 10.54 9.03
CA ILE A 128 -32.18 10.68 8.13
C ILE A 128 -32.27 9.52 7.13
N VAL A 129 -32.13 9.83 5.86
CA VAL A 129 -32.03 8.83 4.79
C VAL A 129 -30.61 8.89 4.23
N LEU A 130 -29.95 7.75 4.23
CA LEU A 130 -28.63 7.58 3.60
C LEU A 130 -28.86 6.99 2.22
N VAL A 131 -28.25 7.57 1.21
CA VAL A 131 -28.41 7.15 -0.18
C VAL A 131 -27.04 7.11 -0.85
N GLY A 132 -26.75 6.01 -1.53
CA GLY A 132 -25.50 5.79 -2.24
C GLY A 132 -24.95 4.40 -2.01
N SER A 133 -23.96 4.01 -2.79
CA SER A 133 -23.28 2.71 -2.67
C SER A 133 -22.66 2.52 -1.28
N ASP A 134 -22.17 3.59 -0.68
CA ASP A 134 -21.49 3.57 0.61
C ASP A 134 -22.44 3.80 1.81
N ALA A 135 -23.77 3.80 1.55
CA ALA A 135 -24.77 4.08 2.57
C ALA A 135 -25.13 2.88 3.46
N GLY A 136 -24.53 1.71 3.23
CA GLY A 136 -24.82 0.48 3.97
C GLY A 136 -23.66 -0.48 3.95
N PRO A 137 -23.78 -1.61 4.64
CA PRO A 137 -22.76 -2.64 4.63
C PRO A 137 -22.56 -3.21 3.22
N ALA A 138 -21.35 -3.72 2.95
CA ALA A 138 -21.07 -4.45 1.71
C ALA A 138 -22.04 -5.63 1.55
N HIS A 139 -22.48 -5.88 0.33
CA HIS A 139 -23.42 -6.98 0.03
C HIS A 139 -22.74 -8.35 0.13
N ILE A 140 -21.43 -8.40 0.04
CA ILE A 140 -20.64 -9.61 0.15
C ILE A 140 -20.08 -9.70 1.56
N ALA A 141 -20.40 -10.77 2.26
CA ALA A 141 -19.79 -11.10 3.53
C ALA A 141 -18.51 -11.89 3.27
N GLY A 142 -17.40 -11.44 3.82
CA GLY A 142 -16.11 -12.10 3.71
C GLY A 142 -15.07 -11.34 2.90
N PRO A 143 -13.92 -11.96 2.64
CA PRO A 143 -12.87 -11.33 1.83
C PRO A 143 -13.40 -11.00 0.45
N ASN A 144 -12.98 -9.89 -0.08
CA ASN A 144 -13.28 -9.48 -1.44
C ASN A 144 -12.83 -10.54 -2.44
N GLU A 145 -13.47 -10.60 -3.61
CA GLU A 145 -13.04 -11.46 -4.70
C GLU A 145 -11.57 -11.19 -5.10
N PHE A 146 -11.14 -9.95 -4.97
CA PHE A 146 -9.73 -9.56 -4.97
C PHE A 146 -9.27 -9.38 -3.53
N SER A 147 -8.86 -10.46 -2.90
CA SER A 147 -8.52 -10.49 -1.48
C SER A 147 -7.45 -9.50 -1.04
N ASP A 148 -6.64 -9.04 -1.96
CA ASP A 148 -5.53 -8.12 -1.80
C ASP A 148 -5.87 -6.66 -2.15
N GLN A 149 -6.95 -6.42 -2.85
CA GLN A 149 -7.20 -5.10 -3.45
C GLN A 149 -8.61 -4.55 -3.23
N GLY A 150 -9.42 -5.21 -2.45
CA GLY A 150 -10.82 -4.90 -2.31
C GLY A 150 -11.65 -5.32 -3.52
N GLY A 151 -12.82 -5.87 -3.30
CA GLY A 151 -13.71 -6.31 -4.36
C GLY A 151 -14.40 -5.16 -5.07
N VAL A 152 -14.89 -5.45 -6.26
CA VAL A 152 -15.75 -4.52 -7.02
C VAL A 152 -17.18 -4.47 -6.49
N ASP A 153 -17.56 -5.48 -5.71
CA ASP A 153 -18.88 -5.61 -5.11
C ASP A 153 -18.83 -5.21 -3.64
N GLY A 154 -19.59 -4.19 -3.28
CA GLY A 154 -19.71 -3.70 -1.92
C GLY A 154 -18.98 -2.39 -1.69
N ILE A 155 -18.83 -2.02 -0.43
CA ILE A 155 -18.14 -0.81 -0.03
C ILE A 155 -16.64 -1.04 -0.12
N LEU A 156 -15.98 -0.22 -0.91
CA LEU A 156 -14.53 -0.22 -0.97
C LEU A 156 -13.98 0.40 0.32
N ALA A 157 -13.50 -0.44 1.21
CA ALA A 157 -12.90 0.00 2.47
C ALA A 157 -11.47 0.50 2.29
N MET A 158 -10.88 0.28 1.13
CA MET A 158 -9.52 0.62 0.79
C MET A 158 -9.50 1.42 -0.52
N GLY A 159 -8.71 2.48 -0.54
CA GLY A 159 -8.67 3.42 -1.68
C GLY A 159 -7.79 2.99 -2.86
N TRP A 160 -7.48 1.70 -3.01
CA TRP A 160 -6.50 1.18 -3.99
C TRP A 160 -5.11 1.77 -3.80
N GLY A 161 -4.20 0.93 -3.51
CA GLY A 161 -2.86 1.26 -3.07
C GLY A 161 -2.64 0.75 -1.66
N SER A 162 -1.59 1.16 -1.04
CA SER A 162 -1.21 0.68 0.30
C SER A 162 -1.96 1.47 1.39
N GLY A 163 -3.26 1.44 1.38
CA GLY A 163 -4.08 2.12 2.38
C GLY A 163 -4.64 1.17 3.43
#